data_9206564c0acc61aec350d74116cb6133
#
_entry.id   9206564c0acc61aec350d74116cb6133
#
_cell.length_a   1.000
_cell.length_b   1.000
_cell.length_c   1.000
_cell.angle_alpha   90.00
_cell.angle_beta   90.00
_cell.angle_gamma   90.00
#
_symmetry.space_group_name_H-M   'P 1'
#
loop_
_entity.id
_entity.type
_entity.pdbx_description
1 polymer ?
#
loop_
_entity_poly.entity_id
_entity_poly.type
_entity_poly.pdbx_seq_one_letter_code
_entity_poly.pdbx_strand_id
1 'polypeptide(L)'
;MNTGKYVFAQVSELLSANDFLRFVTKYDGNFKVQHFTCWNQLMCMLFGQLSNRDSLSDLVICLESQRSKWYHLGMGTGISKSNLAYANEKRDWRIFSEFAYFLIAQARVICSDSKDFEVQTEGNVYAIDSTTIDLCLNVFWWAPFRKAKAAVKLHTEFDLKTQIPNYVHLSDGLMHDVKMLDHIEFEPNAFYIMDRAYVSMKPLYKLHKSGAYFVTRAKSNLDYKRVYSMPCDRLNGVLCDQHIKLNNFYPSKYYPDKIRRIKYRDRETEKSLEFLTNNFDLDPKDIARLYKHRWKVELFFKWIKQHLKIKAFWGYSENAVRIQVYSAIIAYTLVAILKEKHKIKYSTYEILQILSITLLNKTHVNQLFCESYLQTIKELKDNQLNLF
;
A
#
# COMPACT_ATOMS: atom_id res chain seq x y z
N MET A 1 -6.16 -18.88 -35.11
CA MET A 1 -6.03 -17.44 -34.82
C MET A 1 -6.45 -17.20 -33.38
N ASN A 2 -5.56 -16.65 -32.54
CA ASN A 2 -5.96 -16.31 -31.16
C ASN A 2 -6.89 -15.08 -31.19
N THR A 3 -8.18 -15.31 -31.11
CA THR A 3 -9.22 -14.29 -31.04
C THR A 3 -9.38 -13.68 -29.64
N GLY A 4 -8.41 -13.91 -28.75
CA GLY A 4 -8.45 -13.49 -27.36
C GLY A 4 -8.28 -11.98 -27.15
N LYS A 5 -8.76 -11.47 -26.00
CA LYS A 5 -8.53 -10.10 -25.55
C LYS A 5 -7.08 -9.93 -25.10
N TYR A 6 -6.51 -8.75 -25.27
CA TYR A 6 -5.21 -8.41 -24.70
C TYR A 6 -5.19 -8.54 -23.18
N VAL A 7 -4.06 -8.94 -22.60
CA VAL A 7 -3.90 -9.07 -21.14
C VAL A 7 -4.27 -7.76 -20.44
N PHE A 8 -3.81 -6.61 -20.94
CA PHE A 8 -4.19 -5.31 -20.36
C PHE A 8 -5.71 -5.09 -20.35
N ALA A 9 -6.41 -5.45 -21.43
CA ALA A 9 -7.87 -5.33 -21.49
C ALA A 9 -8.54 -6.25 -20.44
N GLN A 10 -8.06 -7.48 -20.28
CA GLN A 10 -8.58 -8.41 -19.25
C GLN A 10 -8.35 -7.89 -17.82
N VAL A 11 -7.19 -7.28 -17.54
CA VAL A 11 -6.89 -6.66 -16.26
C VAL A 11 -7.78 -5.42 -16.03
N SER A 12 -7.96 -4.57 -17.05
CA SER A 12 -8.78 -3.36 -16.94
C SER A 12 -10.29 -3.64 -16.84
N GLU A 13 -10.77 -4.82 -17.26
CA GLU A 13 -12.16 -5.26 -17.05
C GLU A 13 -12.52 -5.45 -15.56
N LEU A 14 -11.52 -5.54 -14.67
CA LEU A 14 -11.75 -5.51 -13.23
C LEU A 14 -12.18 -4.12 -12.72
N LEU A 15 -12.01 -3.08 -13.53
CA LEU A 15 -12.45 -1.72 -13.23
C LEU A 15 -13.85 -1.47 -13.79
N SER A 16 -14.71 -0.89 -12.97
CA SER A 16 -16.01 -0.40 -13.43
C SER A 16 -15.88 1.01 -14.00
N ALA A 17 -16.01 1.16 -15.32
CA ALA A 17 -16.00 2.47 -15.97
C ALA A 17 -17.16 3.37 -15.47
N ASN A 18 -18.33 2.77 -15.17
CA ASN A 18 -19.49 3.48 -14.65
C ASN A 18 -19.24 4.04 -13.26
N ASP A 19 -18.58 3.25 -12.37
CA ASP A 19 -18.25 3.73 -11.03
C ASP A 19 -17.19 4.83 -11.10
N PHE A 20 -16.18 4.70 -11.96
CA PHE A 20 -15.20 5.76 -12.19
C PHE A 20 -15.87 7.05 -12.70
N LEU A 21 -16.83 6.93 -13.62
CA LEU A 21 -17.55 8.07 -14.17
C LEU A 21 -18.31 8.86 -13.09
N ARG A 22 -18.79 8.21 -12.02
CA ARG A 22 -19.45 8.91 -10.88
C ARG A 22 -18.49 9.92 -10.24
N PHE A 23 -17.23 9.54 -10.02
CA PHE A 23 -16.21 10.45 -9.47
C PHE A 23 -15.79 11.52 -10.48
N VAL A 24 -15.69 11.16 -11.77
CA VAL A 24 -15.42 12.13 -12.84
C VAL A 24 -16.50 13.20 -12.89
N THR A 25 -17.78 12.81 -12.79
CA THR A 25 -18.92 13.74 -12.77
C THR A 25 -18.93 14.60 -11.50
N LYS A 26 -18.64 14.01 -10.35
CA LYS A 26 -18.58 14.73 -9.05
C LYS A 26 -17.60 15.91 -9.08
N TYR A 27 -16.50 15.80 -9.82
CA TYR A 27 -15.42 16.79 -9.89
C TYR A 27 -15.30 17.45 -11.26
N ASP A 28 -16.32 17.37 -12.11
CA ASP A 28 -16.34 17.94 -13.44
C ASP A 28 -15.10 17.61 -14.31
N GLY A 29 -14.51 16.42 -14.11
CA GLY A 29 -13.23 16.05 -14.69
C GLY A 29 -13.20 15.99 -16.21
N ASN A 30 -14.37 15.82 -16.85
CA ASN A 30 -14.51 15.86 -18.31
C ASN A 30 -15.13 17.18 -18.84
N PHE A 31 -15.21 18.23 -18.01
CA PHE A 31 -15.72 19.51 -18.46
C PHE A 31 -14.90 20.06 -19.63
N LYS A 32 -15.56 20.40 -20.74
CA LYS A 32 -14.94 20.85 -22.01
C LYS A 32 -13.90 19.91 -22.62
N VAL A 33 -13.92 18.62 -22.27
CA VAL A 33 -13.03 17.60 -22.83
C VAL A 33 -13.69 16.98 -24.06
N GLN A 34 -13.01 17.06 -25.24
CA GLN A 34 -13.51 16.52 -26.50
C GLN A 34 -13.05 15.06 -26.74
N HIS A 35 -11.77 14.76 -26.54
CA HIS A 35 -11.18 13.47 -26.92
C HIS A 35 -10.48 12.72 -25.81
N PHE A 36 -9.62 13.41 -25.05
CA PHE A 36 -8.82 12.79 -24.01
C PHE A 36 -9.54 12.82 -22.66
N THR A 37 -10.46 11.88 -22.42
CA THR A 37 -11.29 11.79 -21.21
C THR A 37 -10.47 11.40 -19.97
N CYS A 38 -11.07 11.54 -18.77
CA CYS A 38 -10.47 11.03 -17.51
C CYS A 38 -10.27 9.51 -17.55
N TRP A 39 -11.14 8.77 -18.24
CA TRP A 39 -10.95 7.33 -18.43
C TRP A 39 -9.70 7.05 -19.26
N ASN A 40 -9.49 7.75 -20.36
CA ASN A 40 -8.28 7.62 -21.18
C ASN A 40 -7.03 7.92 -20.36
N GLN A 41 -7.08 8.96 -19.51
CA GLN A 41 -5.99 9.29 -18.59
C GLN A 41 -5.72 8.14 -17.62
N LEU A 42 -6.77 7.59 -16.96
CA LEU A 42 -6.64 6.45 -16.05
C LEU A 42 -6.00 5.25 -16.75
N MET A 43 -6.49 4.89 -17.96
CA MET A 43 -5.95 3.76 -18.73
C MET A 43 -4.48 3.98 -19.11
N CYS A 44 -4.09 5.19 -19.53
CA CYS A 44 -2.69 5.52 -19.81
C CYS A 44 -1.83 5.42 -18.57
N MET A 45 -2.28 5.97 -17.44
CA MET A 45 -1.56 5.92 -16.17
C MET A 45 -1.37 4.47 -15.69
N LEU A 46 -2.42 3.65 -15.75
CA LEU A 46 -2.35 2.23 -15.37
C LEU A 46 -1.44 1.42 -16.30
N PHE A 47 -1.54 1.65 -17.63
CA PHE A 47 -0.62 1.01 -18.56
C PHE A 47 0.83 1.36 -18.24
N GLY A 48 1.12 2.63 -17.96
CA GLY A 48 2.45 3.09 -17.56
C GLY A 48 2.96 2.43 -16.28
N GLN A 49 2.10 2.32 -15.26
CA GLN A 49 2.44 1.66 -14.00
C GLN A 49 2.69 0.15 -14.20
N LEU A 50 1.78 -0.54 -14.86
CA LEU A 50 1.86 -1.98 -15.06
C LEU A 50 2.97 -2.40 -16.04
N SER A 51 3.31 -1.55 -17.03
CA SER A 51 4.41 -1.79 -17.97
C SER A 51 5.76 -1.20 -17.54
N ASN A 52 5.83 -0.68 -16.30
CA ASN A 52 7.05 -0.18 -15.69
C ASN A 52 7.75 0.95 -16.48
N ARG A 53 6.96 1.95 -16.99
CA ARG A 53 7.49 3.09 -17.76
C ARG A 53 8.18 4.12 -16.87
N ASP A 54 9.29 4.67 -17.35
CA ASP A 54 10.12 5.60 -16.56
C ASP A 54 9.67 7.06 -16.65
N SER A 55 9.00 7.44 -17.74
CA SER A 55 8.56 8.82 -17.97
C SER A 55 7.30 8.90 -18.82
N LEU A 56 6.63 10.09 -18.84
CA LEU A 56 5.52 10.33 -19.77
C LEU A 56 5.94 10.20 -21.23
N SER A 57 7.17 10.56 -21.56
CA SER A 57 7.67 10.42 -22.93
C SER A 57 7.80 8.96 -23.33
N ASP A 58 8.41 8.13 -22.47
CA ASP A 58 8.51 6.70 -22.67
C ASP A 58 7.13 6.04 -22.77
N LEU A 59 6.21 6.40 -21.86
CA LEU A 59 4.85 5.91 -21.87
C LEU A 59 4.13 6.22 -23.22
N VAL A 60 4.21 7.46 -23.67
CA VAL A 60 3.52 7.88 -24.90
C VAL A 60 4.14 7.23 -26.13
N ILE A 61 5.47 7.12 -26.22
CA ILE A 61 6.15 6.41 -27.32
C ILE A 61 5.67 4.95 -27.38
N CYS A 62 5.62 4.27 -26.22
CA CYS A 62 5.12 2.90 -26.15
C CYS A 62 3.65 2.79 -26.58
N LEU A 63 2.79 3.70 -26.14
CA LEU A 63 1.38 3.71 -26.53
C LEU A 63 1.21 4.01 -28.02
N GLU A 64 1.91 5.01 -28.56
CA GLU A 64 1.82 5.37 -29.98
C GLU A 64 2.30 4.24 -30.89
N SER A 65 3.35 3.51 -30.52
CA SER A 65 3.78 2.32 -31.27
C SER A 65 2.69 1.25 -31.38
N GLN A 66 1.70 1.30 -30.50
CA GLN A 66 0.57 0.36 -30.43
C GLN A 66 -0.77 1.03 -30.77
N ARG A 67 -0.76 2.13 -31.53
CA ARG A 67 -1.96 2.95 -31.83
C ARG A 67 -3.10 2.14 -32.43
N SER A 68 -2.82 1.16 -33.27
CA SER A 68 -3.83 0.26 -33.86
C SER A 68 -4.55 -0.62 -32.82
N LYS A 69 -3.99 -0.76 -31.61
CA LYS A 69 -4.54 -1.58 -30.53
C LYS A 69 -5.33 -0.76 -29.49
N TRP A 70 -5.27 0.57 -29.50
CA TRP A 70 -5.87 1.42 -28.45
C TRP A 70 -7.33 1.07 -28.16
N TYR A 71 -8.14 0.94 -29.20
CA TYR A 71 -9.55 0.54 -29.06
C TYR A 71 -9.69 -0.77 -28.28
N HIS A 72 -8.90 -1.77 -28.61
CA HIS A 72 -8.92 -3.09 -27.95
C HIS A 72 -8.31 -3.08 -26.54
N LEU A 73 -7.57 -2.04 -26.19
CA LEU A 73 -7.02 -1.81 -24.84
C LEU A 73 -7.97 -0.98 -23.96
N GLY A 74 -9.16 -0.63 -24.45
CA GLY A 74 -10.11 0.24 -23.76
C GLY A 74 -9.67 1.70 -23.70
N MET A 75 -8.77 2.12 -24.60
CA MET A 75 -8.27 3.48 -24.71
C MET A 75 -8.95 4.18 -25.89
N GLY A 76 -9.34 5.45 -25.70
CA GLY A 76 -9.87 6.30 -26.77
C GLY A 76 -8.76 7.02 -27.54
N THR A 77 -9.15 8.09 -28.21
CA THR A 77 -8.25 8.94 -28.99
C THR A 77 -7.63 10.07 -28.18
N GLY A 78 -6.74 10.84 -28.80
CA GLY A 78 -6.14 12.04 -28.19
C GLY A 78 -4.98 11.77 -27.23
N ILE A 79 -4.41 10.57 -27.25
CA ILE A 79 -3.24 10.23 -26.44
C ILE A 79 -2.03 10.97 -27.03
N SER A 80 -1.50 11.91 -26.27
CA SER A 80 -0.25 12.61 -26.56
C SER A 80 0.43 13.01 -25.25
N LYS A 81 1.73 13.28 -25.32
CA LYS A 81 2.48 13.74 -24.13
C LYS A 81 1.88 15.02 -23.55
N SER A 82 1.54 15.99 -24.40
CA SER A 82 0.97 17.27 -23.96
C SER A 82 -0.40 17.10 -23.30
N ASN A 83 -1.29 16.31 -23.89
CA ASN A 83 -2.62 16.05 -23.35
C ASN A 83 -2.53 15.31 -22.00
N LEU A 84 -1.66 14.30 -21.89
CA LEU A 84 -1.48 13.54 -20.64
C LEU A 84 -0.84 14.40 -19.55
N ALA A 85 0.17 15.21 -19.88
CA ALA A 85 0.80 16.14 -18.94
C ALA A 85 -0.20 17.19 -18.44
N TYR A 86 -0.95 17.81 -19.36
CA TYR A 86 -1.99 18.80 -19.04
C TYR A 86 -3.09 18.18 -18.16
N ALA A 87 -3.56 16.97 -18.50
CA ALA A 87 -4.57 16.28 -17.70
C ALA A 87 -4.06 15.98 -16.28
N ASN A 88 -2.81 15.52 -16.13
CA ASN A 88 -2.19 15.27 -14.80
C ASN A 88 -2.02 16.56 -13.99
N GLU A 89 -1.82 17.70 -14.64
CA GLU A 89 -1.68 18.98 -13.97
C GLU A 89 -3.01 19.60 -13.54
N LYS A 90 -4.04 19.51 -14.39
CA LYS A 90 -5.28 20.32 -14.25
C LYS A 90 -6.50 19.55 -13.73
N ARG A 91 -6.62 18.24 -13.99
CA ARG A 91 -7.76 17.46 -13.54
C ARG A 91 -7.66 17.19 -12.05
N ASP A 92 -8.77 17.24 -11.35
CA ASP A 92 -8.82 17.06 -9.91
C ASP A 92 -8.32 15.66 -9.51
N TRP A 93 -7.27 15.60 -8.69
CA TRP A 93 -6.69 14.36 -8.19
C TRP A 93 -7.66 13.54 -7.34
N ARG A 94 -8.69 14.17 -6.76
CA ARG A 94 -9.69 13.49 -5.93
C ARG A 94 -10.50 12.46 -6.73
N ILE A 95 -10.65 12.63 -8.03
CA ILE A 95 -11.23 11.62 -8.93
C ILE A 95 -10.51 10.28 -8.75
N PHE A 96 -9.18 10.30 -8.79
CA PHE A 96 -8.34 9.12 -8.67
C PHE A 96 -8.28 8.58 -7.24
N SER A 97 -8.26 9.45 -6.25
CA SER A 97 -8.20 9.03 -4.85
C SER A 97 -9.51 8.37 -4.39
N GLU A 98 -10.66 8.97 -4.69
CA GLU A 98 -11.95 8.38 -4.32
C GLU A 98 -12.21 7.06 -5.05
N PHE A 99 -11.81 6.98 -6.33
CA PHE A 99 -11.88 5.72 -7.06
C PHE A 99 -10.92 4.65 -6.50
N ALA A 100 -9.72 5.05 -6.05
CA ALA A 100 -8.80 4.13 -5.38
C ALA A 100 -9.42 3.56 -4.09
N TYR A 101 -10.05 4.40 -3.26
CA TYR A 101 -10.74 3.94 -2.06
C TYR A 101 -11.94 3.05 -2.36
N PHE A 102 -12.72 3.37 -3.40
CA PHE A 102 -13.79 2.50 -3.85
C PHE A 102 -13.28 1.11 -4.24
N LEU A 103 -12.18 1.06 -5.00
CA LEU A 103 -11.56 -0.19 -5.42
C LEU A 103 -10.94 -0.96 -4.24
N ILE A 104 -10.31 -0.26 -3.29
CA ILE A 104 -9.79 -0.82 -2.04
C ILE A 104 -10.91 -1.51 -1.26
N ALA A 105 -12.08 -0.87 -1.11
CA ALA A 105 -13.20 -1.45 -0.40
C ALA A 105 -13.68 -2.77 -1.07
N GLN A 106 -13.74 -2.81 -2.40
CA GLN A 106 -14.05 -4.04 -3.14
C GLN A 106 -12.96 -5.11 -2.96
N ALA A 107 -11.69 -4.72 -3.05
CA ALA A 107 -10.58 -5.66 -2.88
C ALA A 107 -10.54 -6.29 -1.50
N ARG A 108 -10.83 -5.54 -0.45
CA ARG A 108 -10.90 -6.07 0.93
C ARG A 108 -11.94 -7.18 1.07
N VAL A 109 -13.11 -7.02 0.44
CA VAL A 109 -14.14 -8.07 0.43
C VAL A 109 -13.66 -9.31 -0.32
N ILE A 110 -13.03 -9.13 -1.50
CA ILE A 110 -12.53 -10.24 -2.32
C ILE A 110 -11.38 -10.98 -1.63
N CYS A 111 -10.49 -10.26 -0.95
CA CYS A 111 -9.29 -10.81 -0.30
C CYS A 111 -9.52 -11.24 1.17
N SER A 112 -10.75 -11.15 1.70
CA SER A 112 -11.05 -11.47 3.11
C SER A 112 -10.80 -12.93 3.48
N ASP A 113 -10.86 -13.84 2.51
CA ASP A 113 -10.71 -15.28 2.73
C ASP A 113 -9.25 -15.76 2.78
N SER A 114 -8.27 -14.83 2.75
CA SER A 114 -6.86 -15.22 2.79
C SER A 114 -6.51 -15.84 4.15
N LYS A 115 -6.21 -17.14 4.14
CA LYS A 115 -5.89 -17.96 5.33
C LYS A 115 -4.46 -17.75 5.88
N ASP A 116 -3.71 -16.83 5.32
CA ASP A 116 -2.27 -16.67 5.59
C ASP A 116 -1.94 -15.88 6.89
N PHE A 117 -2.94 -15.52 7.68
CA PHE A 117 -2.71 -14.78 8.91
C PHE A 117 -2.73 -15.69 10.13
N GLU A 118 -1.53 -15.94 10.72
CA GLU A 118 -1.30 -16.94 11.76
C GLU A 118 -1.92 -16.62 13.12
N VAL A 119 -2.21 -15.34 13.41
CA VAL A 119 -2.74 -14.91 14.70
C VAL A 119 -4.25 -14.77 14.63
N GLN A 120 -4.96 -15.55 15.43
CA GLN A 120 -6.42 -15.44 15.50
C GLN A 120 -6.81 -14.19 16.31
N THR A 121 -7.46 -13.25 15.63
CA THR A 121 -8.04 -12.05 16.24
C THR A 121 -9.47 -11.87 15.73
N GLU A 122 -10.38 -11.46 16.61
CA GLU A 122 -11.79 -11.20 16.25
C GLU A 122 -11.89 -10.00 15.28
N GLY A 123 -11.12 -8.94 15.54
CA GLY A 123 -11.11 -7.72 14.74
C GLY A 123 -10.08 -7.72 13.62
N ASN A 124 -10.10 -6.66 12.84
CA ASN A 124 -9.09 -6.39 11.80
C ASN A 124 -7.72 -6.13 12.43
N VAL A 125 -6.66 -6.29 11.63
CA VAL A 125 -5.29 -6.04 12.07
C VAL A 125 -4.62 -5.10 11.08
N TYR A 126 -4.30 -3.90 11.52
CA TYR A 126 -3.71 -2.85 10.71
C TYR A 126 -2.27 -2.56 11.11
N ALA A 127 -1.38 -2.42 10.13
CA ALA A 127 -0.09 -1.80 10.34
C ALA A 127 -0.16 -0.32 9.94
N ILE A 128 0.27 0.58 10.84
CA ILE A 128 0.40 1.99 10.52
C ILE A 128 1.89 2.29 10.35
N ASP A 129 2.24 2.81 9.18
CA ASP A 129 3.61 3.21 8.88
C ASP A 129 3.63 4.32 7.81
N SER A 130 4.78 4.93 7.61
CA SER A 130 4.98 5.95 6.59
C SER A 130 6.27 5.72 5.81
N THR A 131 6.29 6.24 4.60
CA THR A 131 7.49 6.21 3.79
C THR A 131 7.72 7.56 3.12
N THR A 132 8.97 8.04 3.16
CA THR A 132 9.37 9.29 2.53
C THR A 132 9.85 9.04 1.10
N ILE A 133 9.45 9.90 0.19
CA ILE A 133 9.87 9.93 -1.21
C ILE A 133 10.62 11.24 -1.41
N ASP A 134 11.94 11.16 -1.56
CA ASP A 134 12.80 12.34 -1.76
C ASP A 134 12.55 12.96 -3.13
N LEU A 135 12.52 14.27 -3.18
CA LEU A 135 12.26 15.09 -4.36
C LEU A 135 13.35 16.17 -4.52
N CYS A 136 13.52 16.66 -5.74
CA CYS A 136 14.37 17.82 -6.01
C CYS A 136 13.63 19.12 -5.67
N LEU A 137 14.11 19.89 -4.71
CA LEU A 137 13.46 21.12 -4.25
C LEU A 137 13.26 22.16 -5.37
N ASN A 138 14.20 22.28 -6.29
CA ASN A 138 14.10 23.26 -7.39
C ASN A 138 12.90 22.99 -8.31
N VAL A 139 12.40 21.76 -8.34
CA VAL A 139 11.30 21.33 -9.19
C VAL A 139 10.01 21.17 -8.39
N PHE A 140 10.11 20.71 -7.13
CA PHE A 140 8.97 20.42 -6.24
C PHE A 140 8.94 21.42 -5.08
N TRP A 141 8.94 22.71 -5.38
CA TRP A 141 8.95 23.80 -4.41
C TRP A 141 7.80 23.78 -3.40
N TRP A 142 6.69 23.17 -3.76
CA TRP A 142 5.48 23.02 -2.94
C TRP A 142 5.59 21.95 -1.84
N ALA A 143 6.61 21.09 -1.89
CA ALA A 143 6.82 19.99 -0.93
C ALA A 143 8.13 20.18 -0.10
N PRO A 144 8.30 21.28 0.64
CA PRO A 144 9.53 21.49 1.40
C PRO A 144 9.69 20.42 2.48
N PHE A 145 10.94 19.96 2.69
CA PHE A 145 11.26 18.98 3.72
C PHE A 145 12.40 19.43 4.64
N ARG A 146 13.50 19.95 4.06
CA ARG A 146 14.66 20.51 4.74
C ARG A 146 15.19 21.70 3.94
N LYS A 147 16.13 22.49 4.52
CA LYS A 147 16.67 23.70 3.87
C LYS A 147 17.02 23.55 2.38
N ALA A 148 17.43 22.34 1.93
CA ALA A 148 17.84 22.09 0.55
C ALA A 148 17.16 20.86 -0.07
N LYS A 149 16.06 20.34 0.51
CA LYS A 149 15.40 19.11 0.04
C LYS A 149 13.88 19.29 0.03
N ALA A 150 13.24 18.69 -0.95
CA ALA A 150 11.80 18.46 -0.96
C ALA A 150 11.53 16.97 -0.72
N ALA A 151 10.38 16.65 -0.16
CA ALA A 151 9.91 15.29 -0.03
C ALA A 151 8.39 15.25 0.14
N VAL A 152 7.79 14.20 -0.33
CA VAL A 152 6.42 13.82 0.06
C VAL A 152 6.47 12.58 0.93
N LYS A 153 5.54 12.50 1.86
CA LYS A 153 5.41 11.36 2.76
C LYS A 153 4.09 10.64 2.50
N LEU A 154 4.19 9.34 2.27
CA LEU A 154 3.05 8.46 2.09
C LEU A 154 2.79 7.74 3.42
N HIS A 155 1.74 8.13 4.11
CA HIS A 155 1.25 7.47 5.31
C HIS A 155 0.23 6.42 4.93
N THR A 156 0.32 5.25 5.53
CA THR A 156 -0.55 4.13 5.18
C THR A 156 -1.03 3.40 6.42
N GLU A 157 -2.32 3.14 6.46
CA GLU A 157 -2.94 2.11 7.28
C GLU A 157 -3.13 0.88 6.40
N PHE A 158 -2.39 -0.17 6.68
CA PHE A 158 -2.30 -1.37 5.85
C PHE A 158 -2.95 -2.56 6.56
N ASP A 159 -3.97 -3.14 5.97
CA ASP A 159 -4.63 -4.33 6.49
C ASP A 159 -3.70 -5.55 6.32
N LEU A 160 -3.27 -6.12 7.45
CA LEU A 160 -2.33 -7.23 7.47
C LEU A 160 -2.96 -8.57 7.10
N LYS A 161 -4.29 -8.70 7.24
CA LYS A 161 -5.04 -9.92 6.86
C LYS A 161 -5.23 -9.98 5.36
N THR A 162 -5.76 -8.93 4.75
CA THR A 162 -6.04 -8.86 3.31
C THR A 162 -4.83 -8.43 2.48
N GLN A 163 -3.81 -7.86 3.10
CA GLN A 163 -2.65 -7.23 2.45
C GLN A 163 -3.03 -6.10 1.47
N ILE A 164 -4.09 -5.38 1.78
CA ILE A 164 -4.60 -4.23 1.03
C ILE A 164 -4.43 -2.97 1.90
N PRO A 165 -3.97 -1.82 1.34
CA PRO A 165 -4.00 -0.57 2.09
C PRO A 165 -5.45 -0.19 2.40
N ASN A 166 -5.76 0.11 3.67
CA ASN A 166 -7.09 0.57 4.07
C ASN A 166 -7.22 2.08 3.90
N TYR A 167 -6.18 2.81 4.30
CA TYR A 167 -6.10 4.25 4.18
C TYR A 167 -4.71 4.69 3.74
N VAL A 168 -4.66 5.68 2.85
CA VAL A 168 -3.43 6.25 2.31
C VAL A 168 -3.53 7.77 2.30
N HIS A 169 -2.61 8.43 2.98
CA HIS A 169 -2.54 9.89 3.02
C HIS A 169 -1.20 10.40 2.52
N LEU A 170 -1.24 11.33 1.56
CA LEU A 170 -0.05 11.99 1.03
C LEU A 170 0.08 13.36 1.69
N SER A 171 1.20 13.57 2.39
CA SER A 171 1.57 14.84 3.01
C SER A 171 2.90 15.36 2.50
N ASP A 172 3.25 16.60 2.85
CA ASP A 172 4.63 17.06 2.74
C ASP A 172 5.57 16.27 3.67
N GLY A 173 6.88 16.38 3.45
CA GLY A 173 7.88 15.69 4.25
C GLY A 173 7.96 16.15 5.70
N LEU A 174 7.39 17.31 6.06
CA LEU A 174 7.44 17.91 7.39
C LEU A 174 6.43 17.32 8.36
N MET A 175 5.38 16.69 7.87
CA MET A 175 4.36 16.07 8.71
C MET A 175 4.96 14.97 9.58
N HIS A 176 4.85 15.11 10.91
CA HIS A 176 5.25 14.07 11.85
C HIS A 176 4.32 12.86 11.78
N ASP A 177 4.91 11.65 11.82
CA ASP A 177 4.17 10.39 11.68
C ASP A 177 3.03 10.24 12.68
N VAL A 178 3.21 10.69 13.92
CA VAL A 178 2.17 10.66 14.96
C VAL A 178 0.89 11.40 14.56
N LYS A 179 0.98 12.47 13.75
CA LYS A 179 -0.20 13.22 13.30
C LYS A 179 -1.12 12.40 12.40
N MET A 180 -0.61 11.35 11.80
CA MET A 180 -1.43 10.41 11.02
C MET A 180 -2.54 9.79 11.88
N LEU A 181 -2.27 9.54 13.16
CA LEU A 181 -3.25 8.95 14.08
C LEU A 181 -4.48 9.85 14.32
N ASP A 182 -4.38 11.15 14.04
CA ASP A 182 -5.51 12.09 14.14
C ASP A 182 -6.49 11.94 12.96
N HIS A 183 -6.01 11.38 11.83
CA HIS A 183 -6.80 11.18 10.60
C HIS A 183 -7.44 9.78 10.52
N ILE A 184 -7.11 8.88 11.44
CA ILE A 184 -7.64 7.51 11.48
C ILE A 184 -8.86 7.46 12.39
N GLU A 185 -9.93 6.88 11.87
CA GLU A 185 -11.08 6.43 12.66
C GLU A 185 -10.81 5.01 13.15
N PHE A 186 -10.57 4.85 14.46
CA PHE A 186 -10.21 3.56 15.03
C PHE A 186 -11.43 2.64 15.14
N GLU A 187 -11.33 1.46 14.56
CA GLU A 187 -12.37 0.43 14.62
C GLU A 187 -12.32 -0.31 15.97
N PRO A 188 -13.45 -0.49 16.69
CA PRO A 188 -13.49 -1.31 17.90
C PRO A 188 -13.01 -2.73 17.64
N ASN A 189 -12.33 -3.33 18.61
CA ASN A 189 -11.72 -4.66 18.55
C ASN A 189 -10.60 -4.85 17.52
N ALA A 190 -10.29 -3.85 16.69
CA ALA A 190 -9.18 -3.91 15.75
C ALA A 190 -7.83 -3.69 16.45
N PHE A 191 -6.78 -4.31 15.90
CA PHE A 191 -5.41 -4.13 16.34
C PHE A 191 -4.65 -3.18 15.41
N TYR A 192 -3.98 -2.18 16.00
CA TYR A 192 -3.15 -1.21 15.30
C TYR A 192 -1.68 -1.42 15.68
N ILE A 193 -0.92 -1.94 14.72
CA ILE A 193 0.50 -2.26 14.89
C ILE A 193 1.33 -1.10 14.35
N MET A 194 2.20 -0.51 15.17
CA MET A 194 2.96 0.67 14.77
C MET A 194 4.37 0.68 15.37
N ASP A 195 5.29 1.40 14.71
CA ASP A 195 6.64 1.56 15.25
C ASP A 195 6.65 2.55 16.43
N ARG A 196 7.75 2.54 17.18
CA ARG A 196 7.99 3.43 18.34
C ARG A 196 7.93 4.93 17.98
N ALA A 197 8.11 5.30 16.72
CA ALA A 197 7.94 6.68 16.25
C ALA A 197 6.51 7.21 16.47
N TYR A 198 5.52 6.32 16.46
CA TYR A 198 4.10 6.64 16.69
C TYR A 198 3.72 6.69 18.17
N VAL A 199 4.63 6.37 19.10
CA VAL A 199 4.34 6.35 20.54
C VAL A 199 4.13 7.77 21.05
N SER A 200 2.86 8.15 21.17
CA SER A 200 2.39 9.35 21.85
C SER A 200 1.15 8.99 22.67
N MET A 201 1.18 9.31 23.95
CA MET A 201 0.18 8.80 24.89
C MET A 201 -1.24 9.31 24.63
N LYS A 202 -1.39 10.52 24.14
CA LYS A 202 -2.71 11.11 23.83
C LYS A 202 -3.43 10.38 22.68
N PRO A 203 -2.82 10.19 21.49
CA PRO A 203 -3.43 9.38 20.43
C PRO A 203 -3.65 7.92 20.82
N LEU A 204 -2.70 7.28 21.54
CA LEU A 204 -2.86 5.90 22.02
C LEU A 204 -4.03 5.77 22.98
N TYR A 205 -4.29 6.77 23.81
CA TYR A 205 -5.43 6.77 24.69
C TYR A 205 -6.76 6.98 23.94
N LYS A 206 -6.77 7.84 22.90
CA LYS A 206 -7.92 7.96 21.99
C LYS A 206 -8.26 6.61 21.34
N LEU A 207 -7.25 5.89 20.84
CA LEU A 207 -7.39 4.56 20.30
C LEU A 207 -7.93 3.56 21.35
N HIS A 208 -7.39 3.56 22.56
CA HIS A 208 -7.89 2.72 23.66
C HIS A 208 -9.38 3.02 23.96
N LYS A 209 -9.75 4.29 24.01
CA LYS A 209 -11.13 4.71 24.30
C LYS A 209 -12.12 4.37 23.19
N SER A 210 -11.67 4.18 21.96
CA SER A 210 -12.53 3.67 20.87
C SER A 210 -12.78 2.16 20.95
N GLY A 211 -12.21 1.44 21.94
CA GLY A 211 -12.31 -0.01 22.06
C GLY A 211 -11.34 -0.77 21.15
N ALA A 212 -10.36 -0.08 20.56
CA ALA A 212 -9.33 -0.68 19.75
C ALA A 212 -8.07 -1.05 20.56
N TYR A 213 -7.23 -1.89 19.99
CA TYR A 213 -5.98 -2.33 20.58
C TYR A 213 -4.78 -1.81 19.80
N PHE A 214 -3.71 -1.42 20.50
CA PHE A 214 -2.44 -1.10 19.87
C PHE A 214 -1.37 -2.11 20.25
N VAL A 215 -0.40 -2.30 19.36
CA VAL A 215 0.87 -3.00 19.64
C VAL A 215 2.00 -2.13 19.09
N THR A 216 2.91 -1.70 19.96
CA THR A 216 4.05 -0.89 19.58
C THR A 216 5.30 -1.26 20.36
N ARG A 217 6.48 -0.83 19.88
CA ARG A 217 7.72 -0.98 20.66
C ARG A 217 7.83 0.11 21.71
N ALA A 218 8.29 -0.27 22.89
CA ALA A 218 8.61 0.68 23.95
C ALA A 218 9.77 1.61 23.54
N LYS A 219 9.71 2.86 23.97
CA LYS A 219 10.86 3.77 23.91
C LYS A 219 11.85 3.41 25.02
N SER A 220 13.15 3.58 24.79
CA SER A 220 14.19 3.25 25.76
C SER A 220 14.12 4.08 27.04
N ASN A 221 13.53 5.27 26.99
CA ASN A 221 13.32 6.20 28.09
C ASN A 221 11.93 6.12 28.71
N LEU A 222 11.23 4.99 28.55
CA LEU A 222 9.91 4.81 29.15
C LEU A 222 10.04 4.74 30.66
N ASP A 223 9.42 5.67 31.39
CA ASP A 223 9.35 5.69 32.83
C ASP A 223 8.00 5.19 33.31
N TYR A 224 8.01 4.15 34.13
CA TYR A 224 6.80 3.46 34.56
C TYR A 224 6.98 2.80 35.95
N LYS A 225 5.85 2.63 36.63
CA LYS A 225 5.74 1.79 37.82
C LYS A 225 5.09 0.46 37.46
N ARG A 226 5.74 -0.64 37.81
CA ARG A 226 5.16 -1.97 37.71
C ARG A 226 4.03 -2.13 38.73
N VAL A 227 2.87 -2.54 38.25
CA VAL A 227 1.68 -2.81 39.09
C VAL A 227 1.57 -4.30 39.39
N TYR A 228 1.75 -5.15 38.35
CA TYR A 228 1.63 -6.59 38.46
C TYR A 228 2.55 -7.29 37.47
N SER A 229 3.01 -8.50 37.77
CA SER A 229 3.76 -9.36 36.85
C SER A 229 3.01 -10.65 36.63
N MET A 230 2.78 -11.00 35.38
CA MET A 230 2.20 -12.27 34.98
C MET A 230 3.28 -13.36 34.96
N PRO A 231 2.90 -14.64 35.10
CA PRO A 231 3.81 -15.75 34.84
C PRO A 231 4.37 -15.68 33.42
N CYS A 232 5.65 -16.01 33.23
CA CYS A 232 6.34 -15.92 31.95
C CYS A 232 6.89 -17.27 31.51
N ASP A 233 6.63 -17.63 30.26
CA ASP A 233 7.24 -18.79 29.61
C ASP A 233 8.57 -18.40 28.97
N ARG A 234 9.62 -18.38 29.78
CA ARG A 234 10.99 -18.04 29.37
C ARG A 234 11.55 -19.01 28.35
N LEU A 235 11.13 -20.28 28.39
CA LEU A 235 11.56 -21.29 27.44
C LEU A 235 11.05 -20.97 26.04
N ASN A 236 9.94 -20.26 25.91
CA ASN A 236 9.39 -19.84 24.63
C ASN A 236 9.66 -18.35 24.31
N GLY A 237 10.66 -17.76 24.93
CA GLY A 237 11.15 -16.41 24.61
C GLY A 237 10.45 -15.26 25.34
N VAL A 238 9.42 -15.51 26.15
CA VAL A 238 8.75 -14.46 26.95
C VAL A 238 9.57 -14.18 28.20
N LEU A 239 10.32 -13.07 28.20
CA LEU A 239 11.20 -12.71 29.33
C LEU A 239 10.46 -12.00 30.45
N CYS A 240 9.44 -11.20 30.13
CA CYS A 240 8.50 -10.66 31.11
C CYS A 240 7.16 -10.31 30.46
N ASP A 241 6.11 -10.33 31.30
CA ASP A 241 4.77 -9.85 31.00
C ASP A 241 4.25 -9.09 32.23
N GLN A 242 4.02 -7.81 32.10
CA GLN A 242 3.79 -6.91 33.22
C GLN A 242 2.68 -5.92 32.92
N HIS A 243 1.86 -5.66 33.92
CA HIS A 243 0.96 -4.51 33.93
C HIS A 243 1.71 -3.33 34.54
N ILE A 244 1.77 -2.22 33.84
CA ILE A 244 2.48 -1.01 34.23
C ILE A 244 1.55 0.20 34.26
N LYS A 245 1.93 1.22 35.03
CA LYS A 245 1.39 2.58 34.94
C LYS A 245 2.53 3.55 34.67
N LEU A 246 2.26 4.58 33.89
CA LEU A 246 3.25 5.60 33.56
C LEU A 246 3.47 6.52 34.77
N ASN A 247 4.73 6.87 35.05
CA ASN A 247 5.09 7.70 36.20
C ASN A 247 5.12 9.19 35.86
N ASN A 248 5.68 9.55 34.69
CA ASN A 248 5.87 10.95 34.31
C ASN A 248 4.54 11.70 34.19
N PHE A 249 4.50 12.95 34.66
CA PHE A 249 3.30 13.76 34.76
C PHE A 249 2.49 13.81 33.44
N TYR A 250 3.11 14.21 32.32
CA TYR A 250 2.39 14.30 31.06
C TYR A 250 1.95 12.94 30.51
N PRO A 251 2.81 11.92 30.41
CA PRO A 251 2.41 10.59 29.99
C PRO A 251 1.27 10.01 30.82
N SER A 252 1.34 10.07 32.14
CA SER A 252 0.30 9.53 33.05
C SER A 252 -1.01 10.33 32.97
N LYS A 253 -0.95 11.65 32.75
CA LYS A 253 -2.13 12.49 32.52
C LYS A 253 -2.84 12.13 31.21
N TYR A 254 -2.09 11.87 30.14
CA TYR A 254 -2.64 11.54 28.82
C TYR A 254 -3.07 10.08 28.69
N TYR A 255 -2.45 9.17 29.45
CA TYR A 255 -2.81 7.76 29.50
C TYR A 255 -2.85 7.29 30.96
N PRO A 256 -3.98 7.50 31.67
CA PRO A 256 -4.10 7.19 33.09
C PRO A 256 -4.29 5.70 33.40
N ASP A 257 -4.72 4.92 32.38
CA ASP A 257 -5.03 3.50 32.52
C ASP A 257 -3.74 2.64 32.52
N LYS A 258 -3.89 1.37 32.86
CA LYS A 258 -2.78 0.40 32.81
C LYS A 258 -2.42 0.11 31.35
N ILE A 259 -1.14 -0.17 31.13
CA ILE A 259 -0.58 -0.65 29.86
C ILE A 259 0.08 -2.01 30.16
N ARG A 260 -0.01 -2.95 29.25
CA ARG A 260 0.71 -4.22 29.30
C ARG A 260 2.05 -4.05 28.61
N ARG A 261 3.12 -4.46 29.30
CA ARG A 261 4.50 -4.44 28.84
C ARG A 261 5.00 -5.86 28.69
N ILE A 262 5.43 -6.25 27.51
CA ILE A 262 5.92 -7.59 27.20
C ILE A 262 7.35 -7.47 26.69
N LYS A 263 8.30 -8.22 27.31
CA LYS A 263 9.66 -8.34 26.79
C LYS A 263 9.82 -9.74 26.22
N TYR A 264 10.16 -9.80 24.94
CA TYR A 264 10.25 -11.02 24.16
C TYR A 264 11.64 -11.13 23.51
N ARG A 265 12.25 -12.32 23.56
CA ARG A 265 13.48 -12.66 22.83
C ARG A 265 13.13 -13.53 21.65
N ASP A 266 13.39 -12.99 20.46
CA ASP A 266 13.23 -13.73 19.22
C ASP A 266 14.34 -14.78 19.12
N ARG A 267 13.99 -16.05 18.96
CA ARG A 267 14.93 -17.17 18.88
C ARG A 267 15.74 -17.21 17.59
N GLU A 268 15.17 -16.71 16.49
CA GLU A 268 15.84 -16.71 15.18
C GLU A 268 16.92 -15.63 15.12
N THR A 269 16.60 -14.45 15.63
CA THR A 269 17.48 -13.27 15.54
C THR A 269 18.26 -12.99 16.81
N GLU A 270 17.98 -13.70 17.92
CA GLU A 270 18.53 -13.49 19.28
C GLU A 270 18.25 -12.09 19.85
N LYS A 271 17.45 -11.26 19.16
CA LYS A 271 17.13 -9.90 19.56
C LYS A 271 16.05 -9.87 20.62
N SER A 272 16.27 -9.04 21.65
CA SER A 272 15.25 -8.76 22.64
C SER A 272 14.44 -7.52 22.27
N LEU A 273 13.12 -7.67 22.20
CA LEU A 273 12.17 -6.63 21.88
C LEU A 273 11.24 -6.37 23.06
N GLU A 274 10.84 -5.13 23.23
CA GLU A 274 9.93 -4.73 24.29
C GLU A 274 8.70 -4.07 23.68
N PHE A 275 7.52 -4.64 23.96
CA PHE A 275 6.24 -4.23 23.41
C PHE A 275 5.36 -3.57 24.47
N LEU A 276 4.55 -2.63 24.04
CA LEU A 276 3.46 -2.02 24.78
C LEU A 276 2.15 -2.30 24.07
N THR A 277 1.12 -2.68 24.84
CA THR A 277 -0.23 -2.90 24.33
C THR A 277 -1.27 -2.60 25.42
N ASN A 278 -2.49 -2.28 25.00
CA ASN A 278 -3.66 -2.20 25.88
C ASN A 278 -4.51 -3.49 25.83
N ASN A 279 -4.06 -4.52 25.11
CA ASN A 279 -4.70 -5.84 25.16
C ASN A 279 -4.07 -6.69 26.26
N PHE A 280 -4.91 -7.19 27.17
CA PHE A 280 -4.48 -7.98 28.34
C PHE A 280 -4.78 -9.47 28.18
N ASP A 281 -5.52 -9.88 27.14
CA ASP A 281 -6.08 -11.23 26.98
C ASP A 281 -5.24 -12.11 26.05
N LEU A 282 -4.68 -11.54 24.97
CA LEU A 282 -3.88 -12.28 24.00
C LEU A 282 -2.59 -12.84 24.62
N ASP A 283 -2.18 -14.03 24.16
CA ASP A 283 -0.89 -14.62 24.53
C ASP A 283 0.27 -13.66 24.20
N PRO A 284 1.27 -13.48 25.08
CA PRO A 284 2.44 -12.62 24.84
C PRO A 284 3.17 -12.93 23.52
N LYS A 285 3.18 -14.21 23.09
CA LYS A 285 3.79 -14.62 21.82
C LYS A 285 3.01 -14.11 20.63
N ASP A 286 1.67 -14.08 20.73
CA ASP A 286 0.83 -13.57 19.67
C ASP A 286 0.97 -12.04 19.51
N ILE A 287 1.18 -11.32 20.60
CA ILE A 287 1.56 -9.90 20.55
C ILE A 287 2.90 -9.72 19.79
N ALA A 288 3.89 -10.58 20.06
CA ALA A 288 5.17 -10.54 19.34
C ALA A 288 5.01 -10.91 17.85
N ARG A 289 4.17 -11.91 17.52
CA ARG A 289 3.84 -12.31 16.15
C ARG A 289 3.11 -11.19 15.40
N LEU A 290 2.11 -10.56 16.03
CA LEU A 290 1.42 -9.39 15.46
C LEU A 290 2.43 -8.30 15.08
N TYR A 291 3.39 -8.00 15.96
CA TYR A 291 4.42 -7.02 15.66
C TYR A 291 5.35 -7.46 14.52
N LYS A 292 5.68 -8.75 14.42
CA LYS A 292 6.48 -9.29 13.30
C LYS A 292 5.77 -9.05 11.96
N HIS A 293 4.45 -9.18 11.91
CA HIS A 293 3.67 -8.92 10.69
C HIS A 293 3.70 -7.45 10.23
N ARG A 294 4.07 -6.48 11.08
CA ARG A 294 4.25 -5.08 10.68
C ARG A 294 5.16 -4.93 9.44
N TRP A 295 6.14 -5.83 9.28
CA TRP A 295 7.03 -5.83 8.13
C TRP A 295 6.31 -5.88 6.77
N LYS A 296 5.09 -6.38 6.71
CA LYS A 296 4.29 -6.43 5.47
C LYS A 296 4.03 -5.04 4.89
N VAL A 297 3.86 -4.00 5.72
CA VAL A 297 3.69 -2.62 5.20
C VAL A 297 4.98 -2.08 4.59
N GLU A 298 6.14 -2.47 5.12
CA GLU A 298 7.43 -2.10 4.51
C GLU A 298 7.63 -2.77 3.15
N LEU A 299 7.17 -4.02 2.99
CA LEU A 299 7.15 -4.71 1.70
C LEU A 299 6.22 -4.02 0.71
N PHE A 300 5.04 -3.57 1.15
CA PHE A 300 4.14 -2.75 0.35
C PHE A 300 4.82 -1.45 -0.12
N PHE A 301 5.49 -0.72 0.78
CA PHE A 301 6.23 0.48 0.40
C PHE A 301 7.38 0.21 -0.57
N LYS A 302 8.11 -0.89 -0.35
CA LYS A 302 9.15 -1.33 -1.29
C LYS A 302 8.54 -1.59 -2.66
N TRP A 303 7.42 -2.30 -2.71
CA TRP A 303 6.72 -2.63 -3.95
C TRP A 303 6.27 -1.36 -4.69
N ILE A 304 5.57 -0.43 -4.02
CA ILE A 304 5.13 0.84 -4.61
C ILE A 304 6.32 1.66 -5.12
N LYS A 305 7.37 1.82 -4.31
CA LYS A 305 8.53 2.63 -4.69
C LYS A 305 9.33 2.05 -5.86
N GLN A 306 9.51 0.75 -5.89
CA GLN A 306 10.38 0.10 -6.87
C GLN A 306 9.66 -0.23 -8.17
N HIS A 307 8.39 -0.62 -8.09
CA HIS A 307 7.69 -1.21 -9.22
C HIS A 307 6.61 -0.29 -9.83
N LEU A 308 6.09 0.65 -9.06
CA LEU A 308 5.11 1.61 -9.57
C LEU A 308 5.69 3.02 -9.76
N LYS A 309 7.01 3.11 -9.90
CA LYS A 309 7.75 4.31 -10.34
C LYS A 309 7.39 5.62 -9.60
N ILE A 310 7.00 5.55 -8.33
CA ILE A 310 6.76 6.76 -7.55
C ILE A 310 8.05 7.42 -7.02
N LYS A 311 9.22 6.91 -7.38
CA LYS A 311 10.51 7.57 -7.15
C LYS A 311 10.83 8.61 -8.24
N ALA A 312 10.30 8.43 -9.46
CA ALA A 312 10.43 9.34 -10.58
C ALA A 312 9.03 9.79 -11.00
N PHE A 313 8.62 10.97 -10.55
CA PHE A 313 7.32 11.51 -10.92
C PHE A 313 7.31 11.99 -12.37
N TRP A 314 6.20 11.70 -13.05
CA TRP A 314 5.97 12.06 -14.45
C TRP A 314 5.49 13.50 -14.64
N GLY A 315 5.18 14.18 -13.52
CA GLY A 315 4.80 15.60 -13.49
C GLY A 315 5.26 16.24 -12.19
N TYR A 316 5.38 17.56 -12.19
CA TYR A 316 6.01 18.31 -11.09
C TYR A 316 5.00 19.03 -10.18
N SER A 317 3.77 19.23 -10.64
CA SER A 317 2.72 19.82 -9.81
C SER A 317 2.26 18.85 -8.72
N GLU A 318 1.80 19.38 -7.59
CA GLU A 318 1.21 18.59 -6.51
C GLU A 318 0.10 17.69 -7.03
N ASN A 319 -0.76 18.22 -7.91
CA ASN A 319 -1.85 17.48 -8.51
C ASN A 319 -1.37 16.27 -9.33
N ALA A 320 -0.33 16.46 -10.18
CA ALA A 320 0.24 15.37 -10.96
C ALA A 320 0.86 14.28 -10.09
N VAL A 321 1.56 14.66 -9.02
CA VAL A 321 2.12 13.72 -8.04
C VAL A 321 1.03 12.91 -7.36
N ARG A 322 -0.05 13.57 -6.90
CA ARG A 322 -1.20 12.89 -6.28
C ARG A 322 -1.88 11.91 -7.24
N ILE A 323 -2.14 12.32 -8.48
CA ILE A 323 -2.71 11.45 -9.51
C ILE A 323 -1.82 10.22 -9.74
N GLN A 324 -0.51 10.39 -9.87
CA GLN A 324 0.41 9.26 -10.07
C GLN A 324 0.42 8.30 -8.88
N VAL A 325 0.46 8.81 -7.65
CA VAL A 325 0.41 7.98 -6.44
C VAL A 325 -0.89 7.18 -6.36
N TYR A 326 -2.05 7.82 -6.57
CA TYR A 326 -3.31 7.09 -6.53
C TYR A 326 -3.48 6.13 -7.71
N SER A 327 -2.96 6.45 -8.89
CA SER A 327 -2.88 5.49 -10.01
C SER A 327 -2.02 4.28 -9.67
N ALA A 328 -0.92 4.47 -8.92
CA ALA A 328 -0.09 3.39 -8.44
C ALA A 328 -0.84 2.51 -7.42
N ILE A 329 -1.62 3.12 -6.51
CA ILE A 329 -2.45 2.39 -5.54
C ILE A 329 -3.55 1.60 -6.27
N ILE A 330 -4.20 2.18 -7.29
CA ILE A 330 -5.18 1.48 -8.12
C ILE A 330 -4.52 0.28 -8.80
N ALA A 331 -3.32 0.44 -9.39
CA ALA A 331 -2.59 -0.65 -10.02
C ALA A 331 -2.23 -1.77 -9.02
N TYR A 332 -1.78 -1.42 -7.81
CA TYR A 332 -1.54 -2.40 -6.74
C TYR A 332 -2.80 -3.19 -6.40
N THR A 333 -3.89 -2.48 -6.17
CA THR A 333 -5.18 -3.07 -5.79
C THR A 333 -5.72 -3.97 -6.89
N LEU A 334 -5.56 -3.57 -8.17
CA LEU A 334 -5.90 -4.42 -9.33
C LEU A 334 -5.11 -5.71 -9.36
N VAL A 335 -3.80 -5.65 -9.13
CA VAL A 335 -2.94 -6.85 -9.08
C VAL A 335 -3.36 -7.77 -7.95
N ALA A 336 -3.73 -7.22 -6.80
CA ALA A 336 -4.22 -8.00 -5.66
C ALA A 336 -5.58 -8.67 -5.97
N ILE A 337 -6.54 -7.94 -6.56
CA ILE A 337 -7.83 -8.49 -7.02
C ILE A 337 -7.60 -9.59 -8.07
N LEU A 338 -6.70 -9.34 -9.04
CA LEU A 338 -6.37 -10.32 -10.08
C LEU A 338 -5.83 -11.60 -9.47
N LYS A 339 -4.89 -11.48 -8.53
CA LYS A 339 -4.29 -12.60 -7.81
C LYS A 339 -5.35 -13.46 -7.12
N GLU A 340 -6.23 -12.82 -6.35
CA GLU A 340 -7.24 -13.53 -5.56
C GLU A 340 -8.32 -14.14 -6.45
N LYS A 341 -8.84 -13.37 -7.41
CA LYS A 341 -9.91 -13.81 -8.32
C LYS A 341 -9.50 -15.02 -9.17
N HIS A 342 -8.25 -15.07 -9.59
CA HIS A 342 -7.68 -16.15 -10.40
C HIS A 342 -6.88 -17.17 -9.59
N LYS A 343 -6.83 -17.03 -8.24
CA LYS A 343 -6.09 -17.89 -7.32
C LYS A 343 -4.64 -18.12 -7.74
N ILE A 344 -3.98 -17.02 -8.15
CA ILE A 344 -2.61 -17.04 -8.65
C ILE A 344 -1.65 -17.26 -7.48
N LYS A 345 -0.82 -18.29 -7.56
CA LYS A 345 0.16 -18.65 -6.50
C LYS A 345 1.37 -17.71 -6.42
N TYR A 346 1.66 -16.96 -7.48
CA TYR A 346 2.76 -16.00 -7.53
C TYR A 346 2.55 -14.83 -6.57
N SER A 347 3.65 -14.28 -6.06
CA SER A 347 3.62 -13.03 -5.30
C SER A 347 3.14 -11.87 -6.19
N THR A 348 2.62 -10.81 -5.58
CA THR A 348 2.23 -9.59 -6.31
C THR A 348 3.39 -9.00 -7.12
N TYR A 349 4.63 -9.18 -6.66
CA TYR A 349 5.83 -8.79 -7.37
C TYR A 349 6.01 -9.57 -8.68
N GLU A 350 5.97 -10.91 -8.62
CA GLU A 350 6.12 -11.76 -9.79
C GLU A 350 5.00 -11.52 -10.81
N ILE A 351 3.75 -11.35 -10.32
CA ILE A 351 2.61 -11.01 -11.19
C ILE A 351 2.89 -9.71 -11.95
N LEU A 352 3.38 -8.66 -11.28
CA LEU A 352 3.68 -7.40 -11.93
C LEU A 352 4.82 -7.53 -12.95
N GLN A 353 5.88 -8.29 -12.63
CA GLN A 353 6.98 -8.54 -13.57
C GLN A 353 6.47 -9.24 -14.84
N ILE A 354 5.63 -10.27 -14.69
CA ILE A 354 5.04 -10.98 -15.82
C ILE A 354 4.12 -10.03 -16.61
N LEU A 355 3.25 -9.28 -15.95
CA LEU A 355 2.39 -8.30 -16.61
C LEU A 355 3.18 -7.26 -17.38
N SER A 356 4.31 -6.79 -16.84
CA SER A 356 5.09 -5.70 -17.45
C SER A 356 5.56 -5.99 -18.88
N ILE A 357 5.73 -7.25 -19.23
CA ILE A 357 6.17 -7.71 -20.56
C ILE A 357 5.04 -8.35 -21.39
N THR A 358 3.90 -8.64 -20.78
CA THR A 358 2.83 -9.43 -21.43
C THR A 358 1.53 -8.68 -21.68
N LEU A 359 1.41 -7.41 -21.23
CA LEU A 359 0.18 -6.61 -21.34
C LEU A 359 -0.42 -6.58 -22.74
N LEU A 360 0.41 -6.65 -23.77
CA LEU A 360 0.02 -6.59 -25.18
C LEU A 360 -0.11 -7.98 -25.83
N ASN A 361 -0.01 -9.05 -25.06
CA ASN A 361 -0.25 -10.40 -25.56
C ASN A 361 -1.74 -10.73 -25.56
N LYS A 362 -2.18 -11.53 -26.53
CA LYS A 362 -3.54 -12.09 -26.60
C LYS A 362 -3.57 -13.48 -25.97
N THR A 363 -3.23 -13.54 -24.69
CA THR A 363 -3.21 -14.77 -23.88
C THR A 363 -4.23 -14.61 -22.75
N HIS A 364 -4.97 -15.64 -22.42
CA HIS A 364 -5.88 -15.61 -21.28
C HIS A 364 -5.08 -15.53 -19.98
N VAL A 365 -5.52 -14.68 -19.02
CA VAL A 365 -4.79 -14.46 -17.75
C VAL A 365 -4.52 -15.77 -17.01
N ASN A 366 -5.48 -16.70 -16.96
CA ASN A 366 -5.27 -18.00 -16.31
C ASN A 366 -4.13 -18.82 -16.96
N GLN A 367 -3.99 -18.76 -18.28
CA GLN A 367 -2.92 -19.46 -18.99
C GLN A 367 -1.56 -18.80 -18.73
N LEU A 368 -1.55 -17.45 -18.61
CA LEU A 368 -0.33 -16.68 -18.36
C LEU A 368 0.31 -17.04 -17.02
N PHE A 369 -0.48 -17.37 -16.01
CA PHE A 369 -0.02 -17.72 -14.66
C PHE A 369 -0.10 -19.21 -14.34
N CYS A 370 -0.30 -20.09 -15.33
CA CYS A 370 -0.29 -21.53 -15.16
C CYS A 370 1.17 -22.02 -15.02
N GLU A 371 1.44 -22.88 -14.06
CA GLU A 371 2.78 -23.43 -13.79
C GLU A 371 3.39 -24.15 -15.02
N SER A 372 2.56 -24.83 -15.82
CA SER A 372 2.98 -25.51 -17.05
C SER A 372 3.55 -24.55 -18.11
N TYR A 373 3.02 -23.33 -18.21
CA TYR A 373 3.49 -22.33 -19.17
C TYR A 373 4.89 -21.79 -18.81
N LEU A 374 5.16 -21.63 -17.52
CA LEU A 374 6.47 -21.14 -17.05
C LEU A 374 7.53 -22.24 -17.02
N GLN A 375 7.16 -23.51 -16.79
CA GLN A 375 8.05 -24.63 -16.97
C GLN A 375 8.53 -24.72 -18.43
N THR A 376 7.61 -24.61 -19.39
CA THR A 376 7.96 -24.60 -20.83
C THR A 376 8.91 -23.43 -21.18
N ILE A 377 8.71 -22.25 -20.59
CA ILE A 377 9.62 -21.10 -20.80
C ILE A 377 10.99 -21.32 -20.15
N LYS A 378 11.04 -21.92 -18.95
CA LYS A 378 12.31 -22.28 -18.29
C LYS A 378 13.05 -23.33 -19.10
N GLU A 379 12.39 -24.37 -19.52
CA GLU A 379 12.96 -25.44 -20.37
C GLU A 379 13.47 -24.91 -21.70
N LEU A 380 12.76 -23.95 -22.32
CA LEU A 380 13.22 -23.28 -23.56
C LEU A 380 14.44 -22.40 -23.30
N LYS A 381 14.55 -21.72 -22.16
CA LYS A 381 15.73 -20.93 -21.77
C LYS A 381 16.93 -21.84 -21.45
N ASP A 382 16.71 -22.91 -20.72
CA ASP A 382 17.78 -23.86 -20.37
C ASP A 382 18.28 -24.58 -21.62
N ASN A 383 17.42 -24.89 -22.58
CA ASN A 383 17.80 -25.44 -23.90
C ASN A 383 18.54 -24.41 -24.77
N GLN A 384 18.27 -23.11 -24.67
CA GLN A 384 19.02 -22.07 -25.37
C GLN A 384 20.44 -21.85 -24.79
N LEU A 385 20.57 -21.99 -23.46
CA LEU A 385 21.89 -21.89 -22.79
C LEU A 385 22.80 -23.09 -23.05
N ASN A 386 22.24 -24.25 -23.46
CA ASN A 386 23.00 -25.44 -23.84
C ASN A 386 23.40 -25.46 -25.32
N LEU A 387 23.07 -24.43 -26.10
CA LEU A 387 23.41 -24.31 -27.52
C LEU A 387 24.60 -23.34 -27.80
N PHE A 388 25.20 -22.78 -26.74
CA PHE A 388 26.42 -21.95 -26.81
C PHE A 388 27.49 -22.52 -25.84
#